data_3a1a75d93f707409317d5df77a0ce990
#
_entry.id   3a1a75d93f707409317d5df77a0ce990
#
_cell.length_a   1.000
_cell.length_b   1.000
_cell.length_c   1.000
_cell.angle_alpha   90.00
_cell.angle_beta   90.00
_cell.angle_gamma   90.00
#
_symmetry.space_group_name_H-M   'P 1'
#
loop_
_entity.id
_entity.type
_entity.pdbx_description
1 polymer ?
#
loop_
_entity_poly.entity_id
_entity_poly.type
_entity_poly.pdbx_seq_one_letter_code
_entity_poly.pdbx_strand_id
1 'polypeptide(L)'
;MQRRTFLTHSLGMLGMGATTARPPRSDADGLAQIARRDRAAAVRIGGPIFVDSTDPQELAQAHRRLGYRAAYCPKVDVKDTSRVTAIADAFRTEGVVIAEVGRWVNLLDPDADKRRTNLATVTEGLALAEAVGALCCVDIAGSFSPDVWFGPHPDNLSDRFFDAAVENARTVIDAVKPARAKFCYEMMGWSLPDSPASFLRMLKAVDRPAFAVHLDPCNLVNTPARFYRNTDLLNECFDVLGPWIVSCHAKDLTWDVEMNIHFREVRPGAGSMDYTRYLRRLAALPQQPPLMLEHLPNAEEYDKGRQYLLELGQRLGISVD
;
A
#
# COMPACT_ATOMS: atom_id res chain seq x y z
N MET A 1 64.09 16.87 27.09
CA MET A 1 64.53 18.22 27.56
C MET A 1 63.41 19.21 27.35
N GLN A 2 63.10 19.85 28.45
CA GLN A 2 62.29 21.05 28.74
C GLN A 2 60.78 21.01 28.57
N ARG A 3 60.19 20.87 29.77
CA ARG A 3 58.86 21.36 30.13
C ARG A 3 58.79 22.88 30.03
N ARG A 4 57.64 23.41 29.59
CA ARG A 4 57.20 24.73 30.04
C ARG A 4 55.73 24.70 30.39
N THR A 5 55.48 24.77 31.67
CA THR A 5 54.27 25.10 32.41
C THR A 5 53.99 26.59 32.25
N PHE A 6 52.71 26.95 31.99
CA PHE A 6 52.21 28.29 32.32
C PHE A 6 50.85 28.14 33.05
N LEU A 7 50.86 28.75 34.19
CA LEU A 7 49.78 28.87 35.16
C LEU A 7 48.85 30.06 34.80
N THR A 8 47.58 29.86 35.13
CA THR A 8 46.60 30.78 35.79
C THR A 8 46.05 31.96 34.95
N HIS A 9 44.74 32.09 34.90
CA HIS A 9 43.94 32.92 35.80
C HIS A 9 42.46 32.63 35.66
N SER A 10 41.81 32.31 36.76
CA SER A 10 40.37 32.23 36.94
C SER A 10 39.74 33.61 36.87
N LEU A 11 38.74 33.83 36.03
CA LEU A 11 37.72 34.85 36.25
C LEU A 11 36.37 34.20 36.18
N GLY A 12 35.71 34.18 37.31
CA GLY A 12 34.31 33.71 37.42
C GLY A 12 33.39 34.74 36.74
N MET A 13 32.54 34.25 35.86
CA MET A 13 31.31 34.95 35.47
C MET A 13 30.12 34.10 35.86
N LEU A 14 29.35 34.62 36.79
CA LEU A 14 28.01 34.18 37.12
C LEU A 14 27.13 34.32 35.87
N GLY A 15 26.85 33.25 35.21
CA GLY A 15 25.84 33.17 34.14
C GLY A 15 24.50 32.80 34.75
N MET A 16 23.56 33.75 34.78
CA MET A 16 22.16 33.50 35.11
C MET A 16 21.59 32.49 34.14
N GLY A 17 21.24 31.31 34.61
CA GLY A 17 20.52 30.30 33.86
C GLY A 17 19.09 30.74 33.60
N ALA A 18 18.79 31.15 32.39
CA ALA A 18 17.41 31.28 31.91
C ALA A 18 16.83 29.89 31.73
N THR A 19 16.05 29.43 32.70
CA THR A 19 15.17 28.27 32.55
C THR A 19 14.05 28.67 31.62
N THR A 20 14.16 28.28 30.34
CA THR A 20 13.03 28.36 29.42
C THR A 20 12.00 27.31 29.85
N ALA A 21 10.97 27.77 30.54
CA ALA A 21 9.81 26.97 30.89
C ALA A 21 9.15 26.52 29.58
N ARG A 22 9.05 25.20 29.38
CA ARG A 22 8.31 24.59 28.28
C ARG A 22 6.84 25.00 28.44
N PRO A 23 6.14 25.51 27.38
CA PRO A 23 4.75 25.87 27.52
C PRO A 23 3.94 24.64 27.93
N PRO A 24 2.88 24.79 28.73
CA PRO A 24 2.03 23.67 29.13
C PRO A 24 1.41 23.05 27.88
N ARG A 25 1.49 21.72 27.77
CA ARG A 25 0.79 20.97 26.72
C ARG A 25 -0.70 21.25 26.86
N SER A 26 -1.38 21.61 25.77
CA SER A 26 -2.81 21.86 25.81
C SER A 26 -3.56 20.56 26.16
N ASP A 27 -4.62 20.65 26.95
CA ASP A 27 -5.48 19.50 27.30
C ASP A 27 -6.05 18.81 26.06
N ALA A 28 -6.15 19.52 24.93
CA ALA A 28 -6.53 18.99 23.62
C ALA A 28 -5.51 17.96 23.08
N ASP A 29 -4.20 18.17 23.31
CA ASP A 29 -3.17 17.21 22.91
C ASP A 29 -3.20 15.94 23.78
N GLY A 30 -3.52 16.08 25.06
CA GLY A 30 -3.72 14.97 25.99
C GLY A 30 -4.94 14.14 25.66
N LEU A 31 -6.07 14.77 25.35
CA LEU A 31 -7.30 14.09 24.95
C LEU A 31 -7.17 13.40 23.57
N ALA A 32 -6.47 14.03 22.62
CA ALA A 32 -6.15 13.41 21.34
C ALA A 32 -5.21 12.20 21.47
N GLN A 33 -4.30 12.24 22.43
CA GLN A 33 -3.38 11.12 22.72
C GLN A 33 -4.09 9.98 23.46
N ILE A 34 -5.04 10.28 24.36
CA ILE A 34 -5.92 9.31 25.03
C ILE A 34 -6.87 8.67 24.01
N ALA A 35 -7.52 9.46 23.16
CA ALA A 35 -8.40 8.96 22.10
C ALA A 35 -7.65 8.09 21.04
N ARG A 36 -6.35 8.30 20.86
CA ARG A 36 -5.49 7.44 20.04
C ARG A 36 -5.10 6.12 20.73
N ARG A 37 -5.05 6.09 22.08
CA ARG A 37 -4.75 4.88 22.85
C ARG A 37 -5.94 3.92 22.97
N ASP A 38 -7.17 4.43 22.92
CA ASP A 38 -8.39 3.62 23.05
C ASP A 38 -8.91 3.05 21.71
N ARG A 39 -8.28 3.39 20.57
CA ARG A 39 -8.58 2.71 19.33
C ARG A 39 -7.88 1.37 19.35
N ALA A 40 -8.65 0.28 19.53
CA ALA A 40 -8.13 -1.07 19.40
C ALA A 40 -7.36 -1.20 18.06
N ALA A 41 -6.17 -1.79 18.14
CA ALA A 41 -5.38 -2.07 16.92
C ALA A 41 -6.23 -2.93 15.98
N ALA A 42 -6.52 -2.43 14.80
CA ALA A 42 -7.41 -3.07 13.85
C ALA A 42 -6.82 -3.09 12.44
N VAL A 43 -7.05 -4.17 11.72
CA VAL A 43 -6.73 -4.35 10.30
C VAL A 43 -7.99 -4.75 9.57
N ARG A 44 -8.42 -3.94 8.62
CA ARG A 44 -9.52 -4.30 7.72
C ARG A 44 -8.99 -5.24 6.66
N ILE A 45 -9.65 -6.39 6.50
CA ILE A 45 -9.33 -7.30 5.41
C ILE A 45 -10.42 -7.27 4.34
N GLY A 46 -10.02 -7.61 3.13
CA GLY A 46 -10.91 -7.74 1.98
C GLY A 46 -10.41 -8.77 0.98
N GLY A 47 -11.20 -9.02 -0.02
CA GLY A 47 -10.88 -9.94 -1.09
C GLY A 47 -12.05 -10.07 -2.07
N PRO A 48 -11.91 -10.86 -3.14
CA PRO A 48 -13.01 -11.16 -4.04
C PRO A 48 -14.17 -11.85 -3.33
N ILE A 49 -15.37 -11.61 -3.83
CA ILE A 49 -16.58 -12.35 -3.46
C ILE A 49 -17.07 -13.15 -4.67
N PHE A 50 -17.64 -14.32 -4.40
CA PHE A 50 -18.08 -15.26 -5.42
C PHE A 50 -19.60 -15.37 -5.38
N VAL A 51 -20.27 -14.27 -5.77
CA VAL A 51 -21.73 -14.17 -5.83
C VAL A 51 -22.15 -13.76 -7.23
N ASP A 52 -23.23 -14.33 -7.72
CA ASP A 52 -23.81 -13.95 -9.02
C ASP A 52 -24.82 -12.82 -8.80
N SER A 53 -24.29 -11.63 -8.60
CA SER A 53 -25.10 -10.42 -8.45
C SER A 53 -24.37 -9.21 -8.99
N THR A 54 -25.14 -8.25 -9.47
CA THR A 54 -24.66 -6.93 -9.83
C THR A 54 -25.30 -5.85 -8.95
N ASP A 55 -26.21 -6.21 -8.07
CA ASP A 55 -26.85 -5.26 -7.16
C ASP A 55 -25.86 -4.75 -6.11
N PRO A 56 -25.67 -3.41 -5.97
CA PRO A 56 -24.71 -2.85 -5.05
C PRO A 56 -24.92 -3.26 -3.60
N GLN A 57 -26.18 -3.36 -3.16
CA GLN A 57 -26.50 -3.73 -1.77
C GLN A 57 -26.18 -5.20 -1.50
N GLU A 58 -26.51 -6.10 -2.42
CA GLU A 58 -26.17 -7.52 -2.32
C GLU A 58 -24.66 -7.74 -2.32
N LEU A 59 -23.92 -7.01 -3.15
CA LEU A 59 -22.46 -7.06 -3.17
C LEU A 59 -21.85 -6.60 -1.85
N ALA A 60 -22.29 -5.47 -1.31
CA ALA A 60 -21.80 -4.97 -0.04
C ALA A 60 -22.11 -5.93 1.11
N GLN A 61 -23.34 -6.49 1.16
CA GLN A 61 -23.73 -7.50 2.15
C GLN A 61 -22.93 -8.80 2.00
N ALA A 62 -22.58 -9.21 0.77
CA ALA A 62 -21.77 -10.40 0.56
C ALA A 62 -20.38 -10.26 1.21
N HIS A 63 -19.73 -9.09 1.07
CA HIS A 63 -18.49 -8.82 1.81
C HIS A 63 -18.70 -8.93 3.33
N ARG A 64 -19.77 -8.34 3.84
CA ARG A 64 -20.10 -8.39 5.27
C ARG A 64 -20.32 -9.80 5.80
N ARG A 65 -21.02 -10.65 5.03
CA ARG A 65 -21.25 -12.06 5.42
C ARG A 65 -19.94 -12.86 5.55
N LEU A 66 -18.91 -12.51 4.76
CA LEU A 66 -17.56 -13.07 4.89
C LEU A 66 -16.74 -12.42 6.01
N GLY A 67 -17.25 -11.39 6.67
CA GLY A 67 -16.51 -10.63 7.67
C GLY A 67 -15.57 -9.58 7.09
N TYR A 68 -15.57 -9.35 5.78
CA TYR A 68 -14.76 -8.33 5.15
C TYR A 68 -15.25 -6.92 5.49
N ARG A 69 -14.29 -6.04 5.75
CA ARG A 69 -14.48 -4.59 5.92
C ARG A 69 -13.83 -3.77 4.82
N ALA A 70 -13.21 -4.42 3.87
CA ALA A 70 -12.67 -3.81 2.67
C ALA A 70 -13.06 -4.61 1.43
N ALA A 71 -13.07 -3.96 0.28
CA ALA A 71 -13.48 -4.55 -0.98
C ALA A 71 -12.71 -3.96 -2.17
N TYR A 72 -12.53 -4.75 -3.21
CA TYR A 72 -12.25 -4.24 -4.54
C TYR A 72 -13.47 -3.51 -5.09
N CYS A 73 -13.26 -2.45 -5.86
CA CYS A 73 -14.37 -1.72 -6.48
C CYS A 73 -15.16 -2.64 -7.43
N PRO A 74 -16.48 -2.74 -7.30
CA PRO A 74 -17.30 -3.41 -8.30
C PRO A 74 -17.13 -2.79 -9.69
N LYS A 75 -17.24 -3.61 -10.72
CA LYS A 75 -17.13 -3.14 -12.11
C LYS A 75 -18.24 -2.14 -12.44
N VAL A 76 -17.85 -0.93 -12.77
CA VAL A 76 -18.74 0.17 -13.13
C VAL A 76 -18.04 1.16 -14.06
N ASP A 77 -18.77 1.76 -14.98
CA ASP A 77 -18.29 2.89 -15.78
C ASP A 77 -18.42 4.17 -14.94
N VAL A 78 -17.38 4.99 -14.87
CA VAL A 78 -17.39 6.27 -14.16
C VAL A 78 -18.48 7.23 -14.67
N LYS A 79 -18.90 7.08 -15.92
CA LYS A 79 -19.98 7.87 -16.54
C LYS A 79 -21.38 7.45 -16.06
N ASP A 80 -21.53 6.24 -15.55
CA ASP A 80 -22.80 5.81 -14.91
C ASP A 80 -22.83 6.33 -13.46
N THR A 81 -23.10 7.63 -13.34
CA THR A 81 -23.09 8.33 -12.05
C THR A 81 -24.12 7.80 -11.06
N SER A 82 -25.26 7.30 -11.55
CA SER A 82 -26.30 6.72 -10.74
C SER A 82 -25.84 5.44 -10.09
N ARG A 83 -25.18 4.57 -10.85
CA ARG A 83 -24.64 3.32 -10.36
C ARG A 83 -23.42 3.52 -9.45
N VAL A 84 -22.54 4.47 -9.80
CA VAL A 84 -21.40 4.87 -8.93
C VAL A 84 -21.90 5.31 -7.57
N THR A 85 -22.93 6.16 -7.52
CA THR A 85 -23.56 6.62 -6.26
C THR A 85 -24.17 5.46 -5.49
N ALA A 86 -24.92 4.57 -6.16
CA ALA A 86 -25.53 3.41 -5.53
C ALA A 86 -24.49 2.48 -4.89
N ILE A 87 -23.37 2.24 -5.57
CA ILE A 87 -22.25 1.45 -5.03
C ILE A 87 -21.65 2.15 -3.80
N ALA A 88 -21.31 3.43 -3.91
CA ALA A 88 -20.73 4.19 -2.82
C ALA A 88 -21.63 4.17 -1.55
N ASP A 89 -22.94 4.36 -1.73
CA ASP A 89 -23.90 4.36 -0.64
C ASP A 89 -24.11 2.97 -0.01
N ALA A 90 -24.22 1.92 -0.82
CA ALA A 90 -24.37 0.56 -0.33
C ALA A 90 -23.16 0.12 0.51
N PHE A 91 -21.94 0.31 0.00
CA PHE A 91 -20.73 -0.08 0.70
C PHE A 91 -20.52 0.75 1.97
N ARG A 92 -20.80 2.05 1.93
CA ARG A 92 -20.77 2.92 3.11
C ARG A 92 -21.79 2.48 4.16
N THR A 93 -23.00 2.13 3.77
CA THR A 93 -24.06 1.69 4.68
C THR A 93 -23.70 0.40 5.39
N GLU A 94 -23.07 -0.53 4.68
CA GLU A 94 -22.60 -1.81 5.25
C GLU A 94 -21.25 -1.64 6.01
N GLY A 95 -20.65 -0.46 6.01
CA GLY A 95 -19.35 -0.21 6.66
C GLY A 95 -18.21 -1.00 6.01
N VAL A 96 -18.26 -1.19 4.70
CA VAL A 96 -17.22 -1.78 3.87
C VAL A 96 -16.52 -0.68 3.10
N VAL A 97 -15.21 -0.53 3.28
CA VAL A 97 -14.40 0.43 2.55
C VAL A 97 -14.09 -0.11 1.16
N ILE A 98 -14.31 0.66 0.12
CA ILE A 98 -13.77 0.34 -1.20
C ILE A 98 -12.29 0.69 -1.16
N ALA A 99 -11.44 -0.33 -1.12
CA ALA A 99 -9.99 -0.18 -0.98
C ALA A 99 -9.38 0.38 -2.27
N GLU A 100 -9.71 -0.21 -3.39
CA GLU A 100 -9.00 0.03 -4.64
C GLU A 100 -9.88 -0.11 -5.88
N VAL A 101 -9.54 0.74 -6.85
CA VAL A 101 -9.94 0.62 -8.26
C VAL A 101 -8.71 0.15 -9.03
N GLY A 102 -8.59 -1.14 -9.28
CA GLY A 102 -7.48 -1.70 -10.06
C GLY A 102 -7.59 -1.37 -11.55
N ARG A 103 -6.46 -1.02 -12.17
CA ARG A 103 -6.33 -0.75 -13.60
C ARG A 103 -5.03 -1.36 -14.13
N TRP A 104 -5.05 -2.67 -14.30
CA TRP A 104 -3.88 -3.47 -14.62
C TRP A 104 -3.54 -3.38 -16.10
N VAL A 105 -2.80 -2.34 -16.49
CA VAL A 105 -2.39 -2.04 -17.86
C VAL A 105 -0.93 -1.56 -17.92
N ASN A 106 -0.32 -1.63 -19.10
CA ASN A 106 1.06 -1.20 -19.29
C ASN A 106 1.14 0.28 -19.68
N LEU A 107 1.47 1.15 -18.73
CA LEU A 107 1.68 2.59 -18.98
C LEU A 107 2.95 2.88 -19.78
N LEU A 108 3.83 1.90 -19.96
CA LEU A 108 5.10 2.00 -20.68
C LEU A 108 5.18 1.03 -21.86
N ASP A 109 4.02 0.56 -22.36
CA ASP A 109 3.94 -0.31 -23.54
C ASP A 109 4.78 0.27 -24.69
N PRO A 110 5.57 -0.53 -25.41
CA PRO A 110 6.33 -0.08 -26.59
C PRO A 110 5.46 0.60 -27.66
N ASP A 111 4.19 0.18 -27.81
CA ASP A 111 3.22 0.77 -28.71
C ASP A 111 2.66 2.09 -28.14
N ALA A 112 2.85 3.19 -28.88
CA ALA A 112 2.43 4.52 -28.47
C ALA A 112 0.89 4.68 -28.36
N ASP A 113 0.13 3.98 -29.19
CA ASP A 113 -1.34 4.05 -29.20
C ASP A 113 -1.90 3.31 -27.99
N LYS A 114 -1.32 2.16 -27.66
CA LYS A 114 -1.64 1.43 -26.44
C LYS A 114 -1.30 2.26 -25.19
N ARG A 115 -0.11 2.90 -25.15
CA ARG A 115 0.22 3.80 -24.02
C ARG A 115 -0.82 4.90 -23.82
N ARG A 116 -1.28 5.55 -24.89
CA ARG A 116 -2.32 6.59 -24.78
C ARG A 116 -3.64 6.02 -24.25
N THR A 117 -4.06 4.87 -24.77
CA THR A 117 -5.27 4.18 -24.32
C THR A 117 -5.15 3.76 -22.85
N ASN A 118 -4.02 3.19 -22.47
CA ASN A 118 -3.75 2.74 -21.11
C ASN A 118 -3.72 3.93 -20.12
N LEU A 119 -3.09 5.04 -20.50
CA LEU A 119 -3.07 6.26 -19.69
C LEU A 119 -4.49 6.83 -19.48
N ALA A 120 -5.33 6.82 -20.52
CA ALA A 120 -6.75 7.21 -20.41
C ALA A 120 -7.50 6.26 -19.46
N THR A 121 -7.29 4.94 -19.57
CA THR A 121 -7.91 3.93 -18.71
C THR A 121 -7.56 4.14 -17.24
N VAL A 122 -6.30 4.45 -16.92
CA VAL A 122 -5.87 4.71 -15.55
C VAL A 122 -6.41 6.06 -15.05
N THR A 123 -6.45 7.07 -15.91
CA THR A 123 -7.05 8.37 -15.58
C THR A 123 -8.54 8.23 -15.24
N GLU A 124 -9.30 7.49 -16.05
CA GLU A 124 -10.71 7.16 -15.73
C GLU A 124 -10.81 6.32 -14.44
N GLY A 125 -9.85 5.45 -14.17
CA GLY A 125 -9.76 4.68 -12.94
C GLY A 125 -9.62 5.56 -11.71
N LEU A 126 -8.74 6.55 -11.75
CA LEU A 126 -8.57 7.50 -10.64
C LEU A 126 -9.81 8.39 -10.47
N ALA A 127 -10.45 8.81 -11.57
CA ALA A 127 -11.73 9.55 -11.51
C ALA A 127 -12.84 8.69 -10.88
N LEU A 128 -12.91 7.40 -11.22
CA LEU A 128 -13.84 6.47 -10.59
C LEU A 128 -13.53 6.29 -9.09
N ALA A 129 -12.26 6.13 -8.72
CA ALA A 129 -11.87 6.00 -7.31
C ALA A 129 -12.32 7.21 -6.49
N GLU A 130 -12.15 8.42 -7.01
CA GLU A 130 -12.62 9.64 -6.38
C GLU A 130 -14.15 9.68 -6.28
N ALA A 131 -14.86 9.32 -7.35
CA ALA A 131 -16.31 9.36 -7.41
C ALA A 131 -16.99 8.33 -6.49
N VAL A 132 -16.46 7.10 -6.45
CA VAL A 132 -17.05 6.01 -5.64
C VAL A 132 -16.59 6.05 -4.18
N GLY A 133 -15.62 6.90 -3.85
CA GLY A 133 -15.06 7.02 -2.50
C GLY A 133 -14.04 5.92 -2.15
N ALA A 134 -13.39 5.34 -3.14
CA ALA A 134 -12.30 4.39 -2.93
C ALA A 134 -11.05 5.09 -2.34
N LEU A 135 -10.21 4.32 -1.64
CA LEU A 135 -8.97 4.85 -1.09
C LEU A 135 -7.95 5.16 -2.19
N CYS A 136 -7.86 4.31 -3.21
CA CYS A 136 -6.93 4.53 -4.32
C CYS A 136 -7.42 3.95 -5.65
N CYS A 137 -6.81 4.47 -6.73
CA CYS A 137 -6.65 3.77 -7.99
C CYS A 137 -5.25 3.18 -8.01
N VAL A 138 -5.13 1.91 -8.36
CA VAL A 138 -3.85 1.19 -8.38
C VAL A 138 -3.57 0.60 -9.76
N ASP A 139 -2.32 0.70 -10.18
CA ASP A 139 -1.73 0.06 -11.34
C ASP A 139 -0.26 -0.23 -11.06
N ILE A 140 0.43 -0.94 -11.93
CA ILE A 140 1.89 -0.97 -11.96
C ILE A 140 2.43 0.16 -12.84
N ALA A 141 3.72 0.52 -12.71
CA ALA A 141 4.31 1.49 -13.62
C ALA A 141 4.41 0.99 -15.07
N GLY A 142 4.38 -0.33 -15.25
CA GLY A 142 4.43 -1.00 -16.55
C GLY A 142 5.77 -1.66 -16.85
N SER A 143 6.02 -1.91 -18.13
CA SER A 143 7.26 -2.51 -18.63
C SER A 143 7.53 -2.08 -20.06
N PHE A 144 8.81 -2.03 -20.43
CA PHE A 144 9.26 -1.90 -21.82
C PHE A 144 9.25 -3.25 -22.58
N SER A 145 8.86 -4.36 -21.93
CA SER A 145 8.75 -5.65 -22.57
C SER A 145 7.65 -5.61 -23.67
N PRO A 146 7.97 -6.06 -24.90
CA PRO A 146 6.97 -6.12 -25.96
C PRO A 146 6.00 -7.30 -25.82
N ASP A 147 6.40 -8.35 -25.09
CA ASP A 147 5.70 -9.63 -25.06
C ASP A 147 4.79 -9.78 -23.85
N VAL A 148 5.23 -9.26 -22.70
CA VAL A 148 4.51 -9.37 -21.42
C VAL A 148 4.43 -8.00 -20.77
N TRP A 149 3.23 -7.51 -20.55
CA TRP A 149 2.94 -6.14 -20.10
C TRP A 149 3.57 -5.77 -18.74
N PHE A 150 3.93 -6.74 -17.93
CA PHE A 150 4.65 -6.60 -16.64
C PHE A 150 6.02 -7.32 -16.64
N GLY A 151 6.44 -7.83 -17.78
CA GLY A 151 7.58 -8.74 -17.91
C GLY A 151 8.96 -8.07 -17.81
N PRO A 152 10.03 -8.89 -17.82
CA PRO A 152 11.38 -8.40 -17.74
C PRO A 152 11.80 -7.62 -19.00
N HIS A 153 12.52 -6.52 -18.78
CA HIS A 153 13.24 -5.78 -19.81
C HIS A 153 14.46 -5.10 -19.17
N PRO A 154 15.65 -5.07 -19.80
CA PRO A 154 16.86 -4.52 -19.17
C PRO A 154 16.71 -3.05 -18.77
N ASP A 155 15.94 -2.25 -19.51
CA ASP A 155 15.74 -0.84 -19.20
C ASP A 155 14.65 -0.56 -18.15
N ASN A 156 13.96 -1.58 -17.63
CA ASN A 156 12.92 -1.38 -16.60
C ASN A 156 13.48 -0.84 -15.26
N LEU A 157 14.80 -0.91 -15.07
CA LEU A 157 15.49 -0.37 -13.89
C LEU A 157 16.32 0.89 -14.21
N SER A 158 16.15 1.45 -15.40
CA SER A 158 16.88 2.65 -15.85
C SER A 158 16.24 3.94 -15.37
N ASP A 159 17.01 5.05 -15.39
CA ASP A 159 16.47 6.39 -15.15
C ASP A 159 15.43 6.78 -16.21
N ARG A 160 15.57 6.33 -17.46
CA ARG A 160 14.56 6.54 -18.51
C ARG A 160 13.20 5.95 -18.11
N PHE A 161 13.20 4.74 -17.55
CA PHE A 161 11.96 4.13 -17.03
C PHE A 161 11.40 4.94 -15.86
N PHE A 162 12.27 5.28 -14.91
CA PHE A 162 11.89 6.06 -13.74
C PHE A 162 11.23 7.39 -14.12
N ASP A 163 11.85 8.17 -15.00
CA ASP A 163 11.35 9.47 -15.44
C ASP A 163 10.00 9.34 -16.16
N ALA A 164 9.85 8.33 -17.01
CA ALA A 164 8.58 8.06 -17.71
C ALA A 164 7.46 7.64 -16.75
N ALA A 165 7.76 6.82 -15.74
CA ALA A 165 6.80 6.45 -14.70
C ALA A 165 6.37 7.65 -13.85
N VAL A 166 7.30 8.53 -13.49
CA VAL A 166 7.02 9.78 -12.77
C VAL A 166 6.10 10.68 -13.58
N GLU A 167 6.39 10.85 -14.88
CA GLU A 167 5.57 11.71 -15.77
C GLU A 167 4.15 11.15 -15.96
N ASN A 168 4.01 9.83 -16.12
CA ASN A 168 2.69 9.19 -16.19
C ASN A 168 1.88 9.41 -14.91
N ALA A 169 2.50 9.24 -13.73
CA ALA A 169 1.82 9.47 -12.46
C ALA A 169 1.34 10.92 -12.32
N ARG A 170 2.19 11.88 -12.68
CA ARG A 170 1.82 13.31 -12.70
C ARG A 170 0.67 13.58 -13.65
N THR A 171 0.75 13.06 -14.87
CA THR A 171 -0.30 13.24 -15.91
C THR A 171 -1.65 12.73 -15.42
N VAL A 172 -1.71 11.53 -14.84
CA VAL A 172 -2.94 10.95 -14.29
C VAL A 172 -3.50 11.82 -13.16
N ILE A 173 -2.66 12.21 -12.21
CA ILE A 173 -3.08 12.99 -11.04
C ILE A 173 -3.52 14.40 -11.44
N ASP A 174 -2.75 15.07 -12.27
CA ASP A 174 -3.02 16.46 -12.69
C ASP A 174 -4.26 16.56 -13.58
N ALA A 175 -4.60 15.49 -14.33
CA ALA A 175 -5.82 15.42 -15.11
C ALA A 175 -7.08 15.29 -14.23
N VAL A 176 -7.03 14.48 -13.16
CA VAL A 176 -8.19 14.21 -12.28
C VAL A 176 -8.27 15.20 -11.12
N LYS A 177 -7.13 15.57 -10.54
CA LYS A 177 -7.01 16.40 -9.33
C LYS A 177 -7.88 15.88 -8.18
N PRO A 178 -7.70 14.60 -7.78
CA PRO A 178 -8.54 14.00 -6.76
C PRO A 178 -8.36 14.72 -5.42
N ALA A 179 -9.46 14.89 -4.68
CA ALA A 179 -9.44 15.50 -3.35
C ALA A 179 -9.17 14.48 -2.24
N ARG A 180 -9.57 13.22 -2.44
CA ARG A 180 -9.52 12.15 -1.43
C ARG A 180 -8.76 10.92 -1.92
N ALA A 181 -9.13 10.39 -3.08
CA ALA A 181 -8.51 9.19 -3.63
C ALA A 181 -7.03 9.41 -3.94
N LYS A 182 -6.25 8.34 -3.83
CA LYS A 182 -4.84 8.34 -4.19
C LYS A 182 -4.62 7.59 -5.49
N PHE A 183 -3.61 7.99 -6.24
CA PHE A 183 -3.05 7.16 -7.29
C PHE A 183 -1.83 6.41 -6.74
N CYS A 184 -1.76 5.12 -6.99
CA CYS A 184 -0.68 4.28 -6.48
C CYS A 184 -0.07 3.44 -7.60
N TYR A 185 1.24 3.26 -7.55
CA TYR A 185 1.85 2.10 -8.18
C TYR A 185 1.96 0.95 -7.16
N GLU A 186 1.70 -0.27 -7.62
CA GLU A 186 2.10 -1.48 -6.92
C GLU A 186 3.59 -1.75 -7.20
N MET A 187 4.31 -2.20 -6.18
CA MET A 187 5.71 -2.59 -6.32
C MET A 187 5.85 -3.87 -7.15
N MET A 188 6.85 -3.92 -8.01
CA MET A 188 7.13 -5.08 -8.88
C MET A 188 8.58 -5.53 -8.78
N GLY A 189 8.83 -6.83 -8.98
CA GLY A 189 10.19 -7.37 -8.98
C GLY A 189 10.96 -7.12 -10.28
N TRP A 190 10.27 -6.83 -11.40
CA TRP A 190 10.84 -6.67 -12.72
C TRP A 190 10.98 -5.22 -13.21
N SER A 191 10.42 -4.28 -12.47
CA SER A 191 10.43 -2.86 -12.85
C SER A 191 10.40 -1.95 -11.62
N LEU A 192 10.78 -0.68 -11.79
CA LEU A 192 10.66 0.32 -10.74
C LEU A 192 9.17 0.66 -10.48
N PRO A 193 8.80 0.89 -9.21
CA PRO A 193 9.59 0.80 -8.00
C PRO A 193 9.75 -0.65 -7.52
N ASP A 194 11.00 -1.10 -7.31
CA ASP A 194 11.40 -2.47 -6.98
C ASP A 194 11.90 -2.65 -5.53
N SER A 195 11.83 -1.58 -4.76
CA SER A 195 12.31 -1.52 -3.37
C SER A 195 11.71 -0.35 -2.62
N PRO A 196 11.71 -0.36 -1.28
CA PRO A 196 11.29 0.79 -0.49
C PRO A 196 12.06 2.07 -0.83
N ALA A 197 13.34 1.97 -1.10
CA ALA A 197 14.18 3.10 -1.45
C ALA A 197 13.81 3.71 -2.81
N SER A 198 13.61 2.87 -3.85
CA SER A 198 13.19 3.34 -5.18
C SER A 198 11.79 3.94 -5.15
N PHE A 199 10.88 3.39 -4.34
CA PHE A 199 9.55 3.97 -4.17
C PHE A 199 9.59 5.33 -3.47
N LEU A 200 10.39 5.47 -2.41
CA LEU A 200 10.58 6.77 -1.75
C LEU A 200 11.16 7.81 -2.71
N ARG A 201 12.12 7.42 -3.56
CA ARG A 201 12.63 8.26 -4.64
C ARG A 201 11.50 8.70 -5.57
N MET A 202 10.59 7.79 -5.94
CA MET A 202 9.46 8.05 -6.83
C MET A 202 8.42 8.97 -6.18
N LEU A 203 8.06 8.75 -4.91
CA LEU A 203 7.19 9.65 -4.14
C LEU A 203 7.69 11.09 -4.16
N LYS A 204 8.99 11.27 -3.90
CA LYS A 204 9.63 12.61 -3.92
C LYS A 204 9.66 13.20 -5.32
N ALA A 205 9.90 12.39 -6.36
CA ALA A 205 9.98 12.86 -7.74
C ALA A 205 8.60 13.22 -8.29
N VAL A 206 7.57 12.43 -8.04
CA VAL A 206 6.20 12.73 -8.46
C VAL A 206 5.72 14.03 -7.82
N ASP A 207 6.03 14.26 -6.55
CA ASP A 207 5.72 15.50 -5.81
C ASP A 207 4.25 15.92 -5.96
N ARG A 208 3.34 14.99 -5.71
CA ARG A 208 1.89 15.20 -5.68
C ARG A 208 1.31 14.57 -4.42
N PRO A 209 0.56 15.29 -3.59
CA PRO A 209 -0.06 14.73 -2.38
C PRO A 209 -1.03 13.57 -2.66
N ALA A 210 -1.51 13.47 -3.89
CA ALA A 210 -2.37 12.39 -4.33
C ALA A 210 -1.62 11.12 -4.78
N PHE A 211 -0.27 11.15 -4.85
CA PHE A 211 0.52 9.95 -5.11
C PHE A 211 0.84 9.23 -3.81
N ALA A 212 0.59 7.92 -3.75
CA ALA A 212 0.73 7.13 -2.54
C ALA A 212 1.25 5.70 -2.85
N VAL A 213 1.35 4.88 -1.80
CA VAL A 213 1.91 3.53 -1.87
C VAL A 213 0.81 2.50 -1.81
N HIS A 214 0.78 1.61 -2.79
CA HIS A 214 0.14 0.31 -2.70
C HIS A 214 1.23 -0.71 -2.35
N LEU A 215 1.15 -1.30 -1.16
CA LEU A 215 2.21 -2.18 -0.66
C LEU A 215 1.90 -3.64 -0.94
N ASP A 216 2.70 -4.27 -1.80
CA ASP A 216 2.78 -5.72 -1.92
C ASP A 216 4.21 -6.20 -1.64
N PRO A 217 4.50 -6.58 -0.39
CA PRO A 217 5.85 -7.01 -0.02
C PRO A 217 6.23 -8.36 -0.63
N CYS A 218 5.26 -9.20 -1.03
CA CYS A 218 5.51 -10.48 -1.65
C CYS A 218 6.22 -10.32 -3.00
N ASN A 219 5.80 -9.33 -3.80
CA ASN A 219 6.41 -9.01 -5.09
C ASN A 219 7.89 -8.60 -4.99
N LEU A 220 8.34 -8.20 -3.81
CA LEU A 220 9.73 -7.82 -3.55
C LEU A 220 10.62 -8.99 -3.12
N VAL A 221 10.03 -10.15 -2.79
CA VAL A 221 10.80 -11.34 -2.38
C VAL A 221 11.24 -12.10 -3.63
N ASN A 222 12.32 -11.64 -4.23
CA ASN A 222 12.85 -12.15 -5.50
C ASN A 222 14.29 -12.72 -5.37
N THR A 223 14.80 -12.90 -4.15
CA THR A 223 16.10 -13.50 -3.86
C THR A 223 16.02 -14.36 -2.60
N PRO A 224 16.90 -15.40 -2.45
CA PRO A 224 16.98 -16.18 -1.21
C PRO A 224 17.24 -15.32 0.03
N ALA A 225 18.03 -14.27 -0.08
CA ALA A 225 18.31 -13.37 1.03
C ALA A 225 17.03 -12.67 1.52
N ARG A 226 16.16 -12.19 0.61
CA ARG A 226 14.88 -11.61 0.95
C ARG A 226 13.88 -12.65 1.45
N PHE A 227 13.88 -13.84 0.86
CA PHE A 227 13.03 -14.95 1.30
C PHE A 227 13.29 -15.34 2.75
N TYR A 228 14.56 -15.56 3.12
CA TYR A 228 14.92 -15.92 4.49
C TYR A 228 14.81 -14.76 5.49
N ARG A 229 14.85 -13.54 5.03
CA ARG A 229 14.77 -12.33 5.88
C ARG A 229 13.61 -11.41 5.48
N ASN A 230 12.45 -12.00 5.13
CA ASN A 230 11.29 -11.19 4.75
C ASN A 230 10.75 -10.32 5.89
N THR A 231 11.00 -10.69 7.16
CA THR A 231 10.74 -9.81 8.31
C THR A 231 11.51 -8.49 8.22
N ASP A 232 12.79 -8.52 7.79
CA ASP A 232 13.60 -7.31 7.63
C ASP A 232 13.05 -6.45 6.49
N LEU A 233 12.68 -7.10 5.37
CA LEU A 233 12.05 -6.42 4.24
C LEU A 233 10.72 -5.75 4.64
N LEU A 234 9.86 -6.45 5.39
CA LEU A 234 8.63 -5.87 5.92
C LEU A 234 8.93 -4.64 6.79
N ASN A 235 9.89 -4.75 7.72
CA ASN A 235 10.26 -3.60 8.55
C ASN A 235 10.73 -2.42 7.70
N GLU A 236 11.61 -2.65 6.72
CA GLU A 236 12.08 -1.61 5.80
C GLU A 236 10.93 -0.94 5.04
N CYS A 237 9.98 -1.73 4.49
CA CYS A 237 8.80 -1.19 3.82
C CYS A 237 8.01 -0.22 4.73
N PHE A 238 7.72 -0.62 5.95
CA PHE A 238 6.95 0.19 6.87
C PHE A 238 7.73 1.36 7.46
N ASP A 239 9.04 1.22 7.71
CA ASP A 239 9.88 2.28 8.24
C ASP A 239 10.08 3.40 7.21
N VAL A 240 10.25 3.03 5.93
CA VAL A 240 10.50 3.97 4.85
C VAL A 240 9.21 4.55 4.27
N LEU A 241 8.18 3.73 4.08
CA LEU A 241 6.98 4.08 3.30
C LEU A 241 5.71 4.23 4.15
N GLY A 242 5.75 3.84 5.43
CA GLY A 242 4.58 3.79 6.31
C GLY A 242 3.59 4.95 6.18
N PRO A 243 4.03 6.23 6.19
CA PRO A 243 3.12 7.38 6.08
C PRO A 243 2.31 7.47 4.78
N TRP A 244 2.75 6.82 3.71
CA TRP A 244 2.12 6.87 2.39
C TRP A 244 1.35 5.61 2.01
N ILE A 245 1.40 4.54 2.82
CA ILE A 245 0.70 3.29 2.52
C ILE A 245 -0.81 3.50 2.66
N VAL A 246 -1.58 3.24 1.59
CA VAL A 246 -3.04 3.43 1.59
C VAL A 246 -3.82 2.14 1.34
N SER A 247 -3.21 1.13 0.73
CA SER A 247 -3.73 -0.22 0.56
C SER A 247 -2.59 -1.23 0.49
N CYS A 248 -2.87 -2.49 0.81
CA CYS A 248 -1.87 -3.56 0.81
C CYS A 248 -2.46 -4.84 0.24
N HIS A 249 -1.63 -5.66 -0.41
CA HIS A 249 -1.99 -7.02 -0.77
C HIS A 249 -1.52 -8.06 0.25
N ALA A 250 -2.32 -9.10 0.40
CA ALA A 250 -2.05 -10.27 1.22
C ALA A 250 -1.76 -11.47 0.30
N LYS A 251 -0.50 -11.65 -0.03
CA LYS A 251 0.05 -12.81 -0.72
C LYS A 251 1.07 -13.50 0.18
N ASP A 252 1.29 -14.77 -0.04
CA ASP A 252 2.38 -15.51 0.59
C ASP A 252 3.16 -16.26 -0.50
N LEU A 253 4.34 -16.74 -0.21
CA LEU A 253 5.15 -17.44 -1.17
C LEU A 253 5.89 -18.62 -0.55
N THR A 254 6.03 -19.65 -1.38
CA THR A 254 6.87 -20.82 -1.15
C THR A 254 7.86 -20.97 -2.30
N TRP A 255 8.58 -22.04 -2.35
CA TRP A 255 9.56 -22.34 -3.40
C TRP A 255 9.26 -23.70 -4.05
N ASP A 256 9.63 -23.81 -5.30
CA ASP A 256 9.53 -25.08 -6.03
C ASP A 256 10.87 -25.83 -5.99
N VAL A 257 10.81 -27.18 -5.99
CA VAL A 257 11.99 -28.04 -5.90
C VAL A 257 12.69 -28.10 -7.26
N GLU A 258 13.48 -27.07 -7.53
CA GLU A 258 14.26 -26.90 -8.75
C GLU A 258 15.69 -26.44 -8.42
N MET A 259 16.63 -26.63 -9.36
CA MET A 259 18.02 -26.14 -9.17
C MET A 259 18.11 -24.62 -9.24
N ASN A 260 17.32 -23.99 -10.09
CA ASN A 260 17.20 -22.55 -10.14
C ASN A 260 16.23 -22.07 -9.05
N ILE A 261 16.43 -20.84 -8.60
CA ILE A 261 15.54 -20.21 -7.61
C ILE A 261 14.21 -19.93 -8.30
N HIS A 262 13.18 -20.59 -7.81
CA HIS A 262 11.82 -20.41 -8.28
C HIS A 262 10.88 -20.28 -7.07
N PHE A 263 10.32 -19.07 -6.88
CA PHE A 263 9.31 -18.82 -5.87
C PHE A 263 7.92 -18.88 -6.51
N ARG A 264 6.96 -19.39 -5.76
CA ARG A 264 5.57 -19.51 -6.19
C ARG A 264 4.65 -18.90 -5.13
N GLU A 265 3.69 -18.11 -5.61
CA GLU A 265 2.65 -17.55 -4.76
C GLU A 265 1.74 -18.65 -4.19
N VAL A 266 1.39 -18.49 -2.93
CA VAL A 266 0.45 -19.34 -2.19
C VAL A 266 -0.44 -18.45 -1.31
N ARG A 267 -1.50 -19.04 -0.73
CA ARG A 267 -2.36 -18.30 0.20
C ARG A 267 -1.61 -17.89 1.48
N PRO A 268 -2.01 -16.80 2.13
CA PRO A 268 -1.52 -16.43 3.45
C PRO A 268 -1.54 -17.59 4.44
N GLY A 269 -0.41 -17.84 5.10
CA GLY A 269 -0.20 -18.92 6.05
C GLY A 269 0.20 -20.28 5.46
N ALA A 270 0.30 -20.39 4.14
CA ALA A 270 0.83 -21.58 3.48
C ALA A 270 2.29 -21.40 2.99
N GLY A 271 2.85 -20.21 3.16
CA GLY A 271 4.19 -19.86 2.72
C GLY A 271 5.10 -19.42 3.86
N SER A 272 6.02 -18.52 3.53
CA SER A 272 7.12 -18.09 4.39
C SER A 272 7.05 -16.64 4.83
N MET A 273 6.04 -15.86 4.42
CA MET A 273 5.91 -14.46 4.81
C MET A 273 5.61 -14.31 6.30
N ASP A 274 6.29 -13.38 6.98
CA ASP A 274 6.05 -13.09 8.40
C ASP A 274 4.77 -12.26 8.60
N TYR A 275 3.64 -12.92 8.54
CA TYR A 275 2.33 -12.30 8.78
C TYR A 275 2.15 -11.77 10.20
N THR A 276 2.88 -12.31 11.19
CA THR A 276 2.90 -11.74 12.55
C THR A 276 3.46 -10.31 12.52
N ARG A 277 4.57 -10.11 11.81
CA ARG A 277 5.15 -8.78 11.63
C ARG A 277 4.26 -7.90 10.78
N TYR A 278 3.73 -8.44 9.68
CA TYR A 278 2.89 -7.68 8.76
C TYR A 278 1.66 -7.09 9.47
N LEU A 279 0.86 -7.92 10.16
CA LEU A 279 -0.32 -7.45 10.89
C LEU A 279 0.01 -6.44 11.98
N ARG A 280 1.09 -6.65 12.75
CA ARG A 280 1.52 -5.68 13.77
C ARG A 280 1.90 -4.34 13.18
N ARG A 281 2.60 -4.33 12.05
CA ARG A 281 2.98 -3.09 11.37
C ARG A 281 1.76 -2.36 10.79
N LEU A 282 0.85 -3.07 10.15
CA LEU A 282 -0.41 -2.52 9.63
C LEU A 282 -1.27 -1.91 10.74
N ALA A 283 -1.50 -2.66 11.81
CA ALA A 283 -2.30 -2.21 12.94
C ALA A 283 -1.73 -0.97 13.63
N ALA A 284 -0.43 -0.74 13.52
CA ALA A 284 0.24 0.44 14.09
C ALA A 284 0.11 1.70 13.21
N LEU A 285 -0.30 1.58 11.96
CA LEU A 285 -0.44 2.73 11.06
C LEU A 285 -1.72 3.53 11.37
N PRO A 286 -1.63 4.84 11.57
CA PRO A 286 -2.80 5.67 11.93
C PRO A 286 -3.87 5.74 10.85
N GLN A 287 -3.51 5.60 9.57
CA GLN A 287 -4.42 5.61 8.43
C GLN A 287 -5.14 4.27 8.24
N GLN A 288 -4.72 3.20 8.91
CA GLN A 288 -5.33 1.87 8.87
C GLN A 288 -5.59 1.36 7.43
N PRO A 289 -4.55 1.20 6.60
CA PRO A 289 -4.72 0.71 5.24
C PRO A 289 -5.31 -0.71 5.28
N PRO A 290 -6.24 -1.04 4.38
CA PRO A 290 -6.78 -2.38 4.28
C PRO A 290 -5.75 -3.36 3.73
N LEU A 291 -5.94 -4.63 4.05
CA LEU A 291 -5.15 -5.77 3.59
C LEU A 291 -6.03 -6.65 2.70
N MET A 292 -5.75 -6.67 1.40
CA MET A 292 -6.58 -7.31 0.39
C MET A 292 -6.00 -8.66 -0.03
N LEU A 293 -6.77 -9.72 0.11
CA LEU A 293 -6.41 -11.06 -0.39
C LEU A 293 -6.41 -11.07 -1.92
N GLU A 294 -5.35 -11.60 -2.53
CA GLU A 294 -5.16 -11.57 -3.98
C GLU A 294 -4.57 -12.88 -4.52
N HIS A 295 -4.76 -13.11 -5.83
CA HIS A 295 -4.14 -14.19 -6.64
C HIS A 295 -4.40 -15.61 -6.14
N LEU A 296 -5.52 -15.86 -5.48
CA LEU A 296 -5.87 -17.22 -5.07
C LEU A 296 -6.79 -17.90 -6.10
N PRO A 297 -6.67 -19.22 -6.30
CA PRO A 297 -7.29 -19.87 -7.44
C PRO A 297 -8.82 -20.01 -7.35
N ASN A 298 -9.40 -19.95 -6.16
CA ASN A 298 -10.83 -20.19 -5.95
C ASN A 298 -11.31 -19.69 -4.58
N ALA A 299 -12.62 -19.71 -4.37
CA ALA A 299 -13.28 -19.26 -3.14
C ALA A 299 -12.78 -19.98 -1.88
N GLU A 300 -12.47 -21.28 -1.99
CA GLU A 300 -12.00 -22.09 -0.86
C GLU A 300 -10.63 -21.60 -0.36
N GLU A 301 -9.70 -21.33 -1.26
CA GLU A 301 -8.37 -20.83 -0.91
C GLU A 301 -8.44 -19.39 -0.36
N TYR A 302 -9.33 -18.54 -0.89
CA TYR A 302 -9.60 -17.22 -0.30
C TYR A 302 -10.15 -17.35 1.12
N ASP A 303 -11.09 -18.27 1.38
CA ASP A 303 -11.64 -18.49 2.72
C ASP A 303 -10.59 -19.00 3.70
N LYS A 304 -9.74 -19.95 3.30
CA LYS A 304 -8.60 -20.42 4.11
C LYS A 304 -7.62 -19.31 4.45
N GLY A 305 -7.28 -18.45 3.48
CA GLY A 305 -6.42 -17.27 3.71
C GLY A 305 -7.06 -16.29 4.69
N ARG A 306 -8.34 -16.01 4.51
CA ARG A 306 -9.14 -15.17 5.41
C ARG A 306 -9.14 -15.73 6.84
N GLN A 307 -9.46 -17.01 7.00
CA GLN A 307 -9.49 -17.67 8.31
C GLN A 307 -8.15 -17.60 9.01
N TYR A 308 -7.05 -17.86 8.29
CA TYR A 308 -5.70 -17.73 8.82
C TYR A 308 -5.41 -16.32 9.36
N LEU A 309 -5.80 -15.25 8.63
CA LEU A 309 -5.60 -13.87 9.07
C LEU A 309 -6.41 -13.54 10.31
N LEU A 310 -7.69 -14.01 10.38
CA LEU A 310 -8.56 -13.83 11.55
C LEU A 310 -7.98 -14.52 12.79
N GLU A 311 -7.58 -15.78 12.67
CA GLU A 311 -7.00 -16.55 13.78
C GLU A 311 -5.65 -15.94 14.24
N LEU A 312 -4.83 -15.48 13.30
CA LEU A 312 -3.57 -14.81 13.64
C LEU A 312 -3.85 -13.50 14.38
N GLY A 313 -4.82 -12.70 13.92
CA GLY A 313 -5.24 -11.49 14.60
C GLY A 313 -5.66 -11.76 16.04
N GLN A 314 -6.49 -12.78 16.27
CA GLN A 314 -6.91 -13.20 17.62
C GLN A 314 -5.69 -13.53 18.51
N ARG A 315 -4.75 -14.32 18.00
CA ARG A 315 -3.51 -14.67 18.74
C ARG A 315 -2.65 -13.45 19.07
N LEU A 316 -2.69 -12.41 18.25
CA LEU A 316 -1.91 -11.17 18.43
C LEU A 316 -2.64 -10.10 19.24
N GLY A 317 -3.93 -10.27 19.56
CA GLY A 317 -4.76 -9.24 20.16
C GLY A 317 -5.05 -8.07 19.20
N ILE A 318 -5.06 -8.31 17.89
CA ILE A 318 -5.36 -7.34 16.84
C ILE A 318 -6.74 -7.70 16.29
N SER A 319 -7.67 -6.71 16.25
CA SER A 319 -8.92 -6.90 15.51
C SER A 319 -8.61 -7.02 14.03
N VAL A 320 -9.05 -8.12 13.40
CA VAL A 320 -8.97 -8.32 11.95
C VAL A 320 -10.39 -8.53 11.47
N ASP A 321 -10.89 -7.66 10.58
CA ASP A 321 -12.29 -7.67 10.13
C ASP A 321 -12.48 -7.16 8.69
#